data_eee075da8939b54384fe1c313691b237
#
_entry.id   eee075da8939b54384fe1c313691b237
#
_cell.length_a   1.000
_cell.length_b   1.000
_cell.length_c   1.000
_cell.angle_alpha   90.00
_cell.angle_beta   90.00
_cell.angle_gamma   90.00
#
_symmetry.space_group_name_H-M   'P 1'
#
loop_
_entity.id
_entity.type
_entity.pdbx_description
1 polymer ?
#
loop_
_entity_poly.entity_id
_entity_poly.type
_entity_poly.pdbx_seq_one_letter_code
_entity_poly.pdbx_strand_id
1 'polypeptide(L)'
;GFILNTDVTFKNITLRFSNRLHDAIFANGHKLVLENVTCDSGFRYVDIFGGSLYENGKNMGNHPGSEAQILITGGGTNLGNIYAGSMNGTYDGKTQIVLAHVSGTQNGEIYASGAIEPYVNQDDWFSTQEPDPPAADGQYTVSGDVEISLTGSDTKQVYGVSENHAGKTFLTID
;
A
#
# COMPACT_ATOMS: atom_id res chain seq x y z
N GLY A 1 4.03 -11.59 1.40
CA GLY A 1 4.41 -10.18 1.32
C GLY A 1 5.77 -9.87 1.93
N PHE A 2 6.22 -8.62 1.80
CA PHE A 2 7.47 -8.13 2.39
C PHE A 2 7.17 -7.02 3.38
N ILE A 3 7.82 -7.05 4.54
CA ILE A 3 7.87 -5.93 5.48
C ILE A 3 9.31 -5.41 5.49
N LEU A 4 9.49 -4.14 5.17
CA LEU A 4 10.83 -3.55 5.13
C LEU A 4 11.32 -3.25 6.55
N ASN A 5 12.61 -3.48 6.78
CA ASN A 5 13.32 -3.14 8.01
C ASN A 5 14.44 -2.12 7.77
N THR A 6 14.54 -1.63 6.55
CA THR A 6 15.49 -0.62 6.08
C THR A 6 15.01 -0.07 4.75
N ASP A 7 15.62 1.00 4.29
CA ASP A 7 15.39 1.52 2.94
C ASP A 7 15.81 0.50 1.88
N VAL A 8 14.95 0.30 0.88
CA VAL A 8 15.17 -0.70 -0.16
C VAL A 8 14.95 -0.10 -1.55
N THR A 9 15.82 -0.44 -2.47
CA THR A 9 15.66 -0.16 -3.90
C THR A 9 15.65 -1.46 -4.70
N PHE A 10 14.59 -1.68 -5.44
CA PHE A 10 14.50 -2.72 -6.47
C PHE A 10 14.58 -2.06 -7.83
N LYS A 11 15.42 -2.61 -8.71
CA LYS A 11 15.66 -2.03 -10.04
C LYS A 11 15.77 -3.09 -11.11
N ASN A 12 14.99 -2.90 -12.19
CA ASN A 12 15.03 -3.77 -13.38
C ASN A 12 14.85 -5.26 -13.05
N ILE A 13 13.89 -5.57 -12.17
CA ILE A 13 13.64 -6.94 -11.74
C ILE A 13 12.15 -7.27 -11.77
N THR A 14 11.85 -8.57 -11.75
CA THR A 14 10.53 -9.09 -11.47
C THR A 14 10.47 -9.62 -10.04
N LEU A 15 9.63 -9.03 -9.22
CA LEU A 15 9.32 -9.53 -7.88
C LEU A 15 8.23 -10.60 -8.01
N ARG A 16 8.56 -11.81 -7.58
CA ARG A 16 7.59 -12.91 -7.59
C ARG A 16 7.03 -13.12 -6.19
N PHE A 17 5.72 -13.22 -6.14
CA PHE A 17 4.97 -13.49 -4.93
C PHE A 17 4.36 -14.89 -4.99
N SER A 18 4.20 -15.50 -3.83
CA SER A 18 3.47 -16.76 -3.74
C SER A 18 1.98 -16.44 -3.94
N ASN A 19 1.27 -17.20 -4.75
CA ASN A 19 -0.18 -17.07 -5.04
C ASN A 19 -1.08 -17.06 -3.79
N ARG A 20 -0.71 -16.35 -2.75
CA ARG A 20 -1.50 -16.17 -1.54
C ARG A 20 -2.37 -14.93 -1.68
N LEU A 21 -3.51 -14.93 -1.01
CA LEU A 21 -4.54 -13.91 -1.08
C LEU A 21 -4.08 -12.49 -0.69
N HIS A 22 -2.91 -12.34 -0.08
CA HIS A 22 -2.46 -11.11 0.58
C HIS A 22 -0.98 -10.81 0.28
N ASP A 23 -0.61 -10.83 -0.99
CA ASP A 23 0.73 -10.41 -1.36
C ASP A 23 0.79 -8.88 -1.40
N ALA A 24 1.53 -8.30 -0.46
CA ALA A 24 1.73 -6.87 -0.35
C ALA A 24 3.19 -6.53 0.01
N ILE A 25 3.56 -5.28 -0.25
CA ILE A 25 4.83 -4.70 0.18
C ILE A 25 4.51 -3.63 1.23
N PHE A 26 5.07 -3.79 2.42
CA PHE A 26 4.94 -2.83 3.50
C PHE A 26 6.23 -2.05 3.64
N ALA A 27 6.20 -0.76 3.32
CA ALA A 27 7.36 0.13 3.48
C ALA A 27 7.72 0.31 4.95
N ASN A 28 6.75 0.14 5.85
CA ASN A 28 6.97 0.14 7.31
C ASN A 28 7.68 1.40 7.80
N GLY A 29 7.37 2.56 7.22
CA GLY A 29 8.03 3.82 7.55
C GLY A 29 9.41 4.01 6.92
N HIS A 30 9.83 3.14 6.01
CA HIS A 30 11.09 3.25 5.27
C HIS A 30 10.88 3.73 3.84
N LYS A 31 11.99 3.96 3.14
CA LYS A 31 11.98 4.29 1.73
C LYS A 31 11.95 3.03 0.87
N LEU A 32 10.92 2.91 0.04
CA LEU A 32 10.79 1.90 -1.00
C LEU A 32 10.96 2.56 -2.38
N VAL A 33 11.94 2.12 -3.14
CA VAL A 33 12.12 2.53 -4.53
C VAL A 33 11.89 1.34 -5.46
N LEU A 34 10.97 1.49 -6.40
CA LEU A 34 10.71 0.54 -7.48
C LEU A 34 11.03 1.21 -8.81
N GLU A 35 12.12 0.82 -9.45
CA GLU A 35 12.55 1.35 -10.75
C GLU A 35 12.50 0.25 -11.81
N ASN A 36 11.59 0.38 -12.78
CA ASN A 36 11.32 -0.65 -13.80
C ASN A 36 11.07 -2.03 -13.18
N VAL A 37 10.22 -2.08 -12.16
CA VAL A 37 9.88 -3.32 -11.46
C VAL A 37 8.56 -3.86 -11.98
N THR A 38 8.52 -5.16 -12.21
CA THR A 38 7.30 -5.92 -12.48
C THR A 38 6.97 -6.75 -11.26
N CYS A 39 5.70 -6.80 -10.87
CA CYS A 39 5.22 -7.70 -9.83
C CYS A 39 4.51 -8.89 -10.47
N ASP A 40 4.88 -10.09 -10.07
CA ASP A 40 4.29 -11.34 -10.57
C ASP A 40 3.70 -12.10 -9.37
N SER A 41 2.40 -12.00 -9.21
CA SER A 41 1.62 -12.68 -8.18
C SER A 41 0.67 -13.73 -8.77
N GLY A 42 0.89 -14.15 -10.02
CA GLY A 42 0.04 -15.06 -10.74
C GLY A 42 -1.25 -14.41 -11.22
N PHE A 43 -2.30 -14.39 -10.42
CA PHE A 43 -3.60 -13.85 -10.83
C PHE A 43 -4.01 -12.57 -10.11
N ARG A 44 -3.14 -11.98 -9.31
CA ARG A 44 -3.47 -10.81 -8.47
C ARG A 44 -2.46 -9.70 -8.62
N TYR A 45 -2.88 -8.53 -8.21
CA TYR A 45 -2.03 -7.36 -8.08
C TYR A 45 -1.37 -7.34 -6.70
N VAL A 46 -0.24 -6.66 -6.61
CA VAL A 46 0.52 -6.49 -5.37
C VAL A 46 0.25 -5.11 -4.82
N ASP A 47 -0.35 -5.03 -3.66
CA ASP A 47 -0.61 -3.78 -2.98
C ASP A 47 0.64 -3.26 -2.26
N ILE A 48 0.73 -1.94 -2.10
CA ILE A 48 1.84 -1.28 -1.41
C ILE A 48 1.29 -0.44 -0.26
N PHE A 49 1.92 -0.56 0.90
CA PHE A 49 1.57 0.18 2.10
C PHE A 49 2.75 1.02 2.59
N GLY A 50 2.51 2.29 2.93
CA GLY A 50 3.51 3.15 3.57
C GLY A 50 3.81 2.71 5.00
N GLY A 51 2.80 2.29 5.72
CA GLY A 51 2.90 1.71 7.06
C GLY A 51 3.24 0.22 7.06
N SER A 52 2.78 -0.48 8.08
CA SER A 52 3.08 -1.88 8.35
C SER A 52 1.83 -2.76 8.30
N LEU A 53 2.05 -4.05 8.45
CA LEU A 53 1.01 -5.04 8.71
C LEU A 53 0.77 -5.14 10.22
N TYR A 54 -0.50 -5.17 10.60
CA TYR A 54 -0.91 -5.50 11.97
C TYR A 54 -1.66 -6.82 11.98
N GLU A 55 -1.26 -7.69 12.87
CA GLU A 55 -1.93 -8.97 13.15
C GLU A 55 -2.28 -9.04 14.63
N ASN A 56 -3.53 -9.31 14.95
CA ASN A 56 -4.02 -9.38 16.33
C ASN A 56 -3.66 -8.12 17.16
N GLY A 57 -3.74 -6.94 16.53
CA GLY A 57 -3.42 -5.66 17.14
C GLY A 57 -1.93 -5.40 17.37
N LYS A 58 -1.05 -6.26 16.86
CA LYS A 58 0.41 -6.08 16.96
C LYS A 58 0.99 -5.65 15.63
N ASN A 59 1.85 -4.63 15.65
CA ASN A 59 2.64 -4.25 14.51
C ASN A 59 3.69 -5.33 14.23
N MET A 60 3.62 -5.93 13.05
CA MET A 60 4.56 -6.97 12.61
C MET A 60 5.89 -6.41 12.11
N GLY A 61 5.92 -5.12 11.76
CA GLY A 61 7.14 -4.42 11.42
C GLY A 61 7.61 -3.61 12.63
N ASN A 62 8.76 -3.78 13.15
CA ASN A 62 9.28 -3.12 14.37
C ASN A 62 9.59 -1.63 14.20
N HIS A 63 8.96 -0.93 13.27
CA HIS A 63 9.23 0.47 13.02
C HIS A 63 8.13 1.35 13.61
N PRO A 64 8.42 2.15 14.63
CA PRO A 64 7.50 3.18 15.10
C PRO A 64 7.45 4.29 14.04
N GLY A 65 6.27 4.62 13.57
CA GLY A 65 5.99 5.58 12.52
C GLY A 65 7.02 6.69 12.35
N SER A 66 7.56 6.77 11.18
CA SER A 66 8.43 7.84 10.73
C SER A 66 7.95 8.30 9.36
N GLU A 67 8.81 8.64 8.45
CA GLU A 67 8.46 9.08 7.12
C GLU A 67 8.62 7.95 6.13
N ALA A 68 7.50 7.40 5.63
CA ALA A 68 7.53 6.45 4.53
C ALA A 68 7.68 7.18 3.19
N GLN A 69 8.49 6.64 2.30
CA GLN A 69 8.61 7.12 0.93
C GLN A 69 8.38 5.96 -0.04
N ILE A 70 7.39 6.09 -0.90
CA ILE A 70 7.09 5.13 -1.97
C ILE A 70 7.38 5.81 -3.30
N LEU A 71 8.47 5.45 -3.94
CA LEU A 71 8.91 6.02 -5.20
C LEU A 71 8.87 4.95 -6.29
N ILE A 72 8.01 5.13 -7.28
CA ILE A 72 7.84 4.19 -8.39
C ILE A 72 8.12 4.92 -9.69
N THR A 73 9.09 4.43 -10.47
CA THR A 73 9.47 5.02 -11.74
C THR A 73 9.54 3.97 -12.83
N GLY A 74 8.80 4.19 -13.91
CA GLY A 74 8.68 3.23 -15.01
C GLY A 74 8.11 1.89 -14.56
N GLY A 75 7.85 0.99 -15.47
CA GLY A 75 7.32 -0.33 -15.14
C GLY A 75 5.95 -0.26 -14.48
N GLY A 76 5.81 -0.88 -13.31
CA GLY A 76 4.57 -0.87 -12.52
C GLY A 76 3.55 -1.92 -12.94
N THR A 77 3.93 -2.86 -13.77
CA THR A 77 3.04 -3.94 -14.20
C THR A 77 2.62 -4.80 -13.01
N ASN A 78 1.33 -5.04 -12.89
CA ASN A 78 0.70 -5.80 -11.80
C ASN A 78 0.84 -5.16 -10.40
N LEU A 79 1.08 -3.87 -10.31
CA LEU A 79 0.86 -3.14 -9.07
C LEU A 79 -0.64 -3.00 -8.83
N GLY A 80 -1.04 -3.22 -7.59
CA GLY A 80 -2.38 -3.00 -7.07
C GLY A 80 -2.55 -1.59 -6.53
N ASN A 81 -3.27 -1.49 -5.45
CA ASN A 81 -3.49 -0.23 -4.76
C ASN A 81 -2.27 0.21 -3.96
N ILE A 82 -2.16 1.52 -3.77
CA ILE A 82 -1.12 2.12 -2.93
C ILE A 82 -1.81 2.83 -1.77
N TYR A 83 -1.48 2.42 -0.57
CA TYR A 83 -2.02 2.95 0.68
C TYR A 83 -0.94 3.72 1.43
N ALA A 84 -1.23 4.94 1.85
CA ALA A 84 -0.29 5.72 2.66
C ALA A 84 -0.08 5.13 4.06
N GLY A 85 -1.07 4.44 4.58
CA GLY A 85 -1.07 3.86 5.92
C GLY A 85 -0.70 2.39 6.00
N SER A 86 -1.15 1.77 7.08
CA SER A 86 -0.93 0.36 7.42
C SER A 86 -2.11 -0.51 6.99
N MET A 87 -1.89 -1.80 6.94
CA MET A 87 -2.95 -2.80 6.87
C MET A 87 -3.34 -3.20 8.30
N ASN A 88 -4.63 -3.13 8.62
CA ASN A 88 -5.23 -3.50 9.91
C ASN A 88 -4.72 -2.70 11.12
N GLY A 89 -4.14 -1.53 10.92
CA GLY A 89 -3.60 -0.74 12.03
C GLY A 89 -3.39 0.73 11.70
N THR A 90 -3.10 1.54 12.71
CA THR A 90 -2.83 2.96 12.57
C THR A 90 -1.39 3.23 12.14
N TYR A 91 -1.21 4.34 11.43
CA TYR A 91 0.10 4.83 11.02
C TYR A 91 0.23 6.32 11.34
N ASP A 92 1.19 6.65 12.20
CA ASP A 92 1.38 8.02 12.71
C ASP A 92 2.37 8.84 11.87
N GLY A 93 3.12 8.18 10.99
CA GLY A 93 4.14 8.81 10.17
C GLY A 93 3.57 9.56 8.97
N LYS A 94 4.43 10.36 8.35
CA LYS A 94 4.16 10.94 7.04
C LYS A 94 4.38 9.90 5.95
N THR A 95 3.67 10.07 4.83
CA THR A 95 3.92 9.24 3.65
C THR A 95 4.05 10.11 2.41
N GLN A 96 5.12 9.87 1.66
CA GLN A 96 5.31 10.43 0.33
C GLN A 96 5.13 9.33 -0.72
N ILE A 97 4.23 9.55 -1.68
CA ILE A 97 3.98 8.65 -2.80
C ILE A 97 4.33 9.41 -4.09
N VAL A 98 5.30 8.90 -4.82
CA VAL A 98 5.74 9.48 -6.10
C VAL A 98 5.66 8.42 -7.18
N LEU A 99 4.83 8.66 -8.19
CA LEU A 99 4.73 7.85 -9.39
C LEU A 99 5.18 8.66 -10.59
N ALA A 100 6.21 8.20 -11.28
CA ALA A 100 6.72 8.84 -12.49
C ALA A 100 6.79 7.84 -13.65
N HIS A 101 6.03 8.11 -14.72
CA HIS A 101 5.96 7.26 -15.91
C HIS A 101 5.61 5.80 -15.63
N VAL A 102 4.73 5.58 -14.66
CA VAL A 102 4.20 4.26 -14.33
C VAL A 102 3.03 3.95 -15.23
N SER A 103 3.10 2.86 -15.97
CA SER A 103 2.06 2.43 -16.89
C SER A 103 1.61 1.01 -16.57
N GLY A 104 0.35 0.71 -16.87
CA GLY A 104 -0.20 -0.64 -16.68
C GLY A 104 -0.61 -0.98 -15.26
N THR A 105 -0.79 0.00 -14.41
CA THR A 105 -1.47 -0.18 -13.12
C THR A 105 -2.95 -0.42 -13.35
N GLN A 106 -3.31 -1.62 -13.75
CA GLN A 106 -4.68 -1.92 -14.20
C GLN A 106 -5.76 -1.74 -13.12
N ASN A 107 -5.36 -1.62 -11.86
CA ASN A 107 -6.27 -1.35 -10.74
C ASN A 107 -5.68 -0.36 -9.71
N GLY A 108 -4.65 0.36 -10.05
CA GLY A 108 -3.92 1.21 -9.13
C GLY A 108 -4.73 2.42 -8.67
N GLU A 109 -5.41 2.27 -7.56
CA GLU A 109 -5.98 3.36 -6.80
C GLU A 109 -5.00 3.77 -5.70
N ILE A 110 -4.95 5.06 -5.40
CA ILE A 110 -4.08 5.60 -4.35
C ILE A 110 -4.95 6.12 -3.22
N TYR A 111 -4.67 5.68 -2.02
CA TYR A 111 -5.40 6.04 -0.81
C TYR A 111 -4.51 6.75 0.19
N ALA A 112 -4.93 7.91 0.68
CA ALA A 112 -4.27 8.62 1.78
C ALA A 112 -4.53 7.97 3.16
N SER A 113 -5.16 6.81 3.19
CA SER A 113 -5.43 6.02 4.39
C SER A 113 -4.72 4.68 4.35
N GLY A 114 -4.88 3.90 5.40
CA GLY A 114 -4.58 2.48 5.39
C GLY A 114 -5.73 1.65 4.81
N ALA A 115 -5.67 0.36 4.99
CA ALA A 115 -6.72 -0.57 4.60
C ALA A 115 -6.98 -1.62 5.68
N ILE A 116 -8.19 -2.17 5.64
CA ILE A 116 -8.51 -3.40 6.37
C ILE A 116 -8.38 -4.55 5.37
N GLU A 117 -7.72 -5.59 5.81
CA GLU A 117 -7.70 -6.83 5.06
C GLU A 117 -9.11 -7.43 5.03
N PRO A 118 -9.69 -7.66 3.86
CA PRO A 118 -10.90 -8.45 3.80
C PRO A 118 -10.56 -9.85 4.30
N TYR A 119 -11.14 -10.23 5.42
CA TYR A 119 -10.97 -11.56 6.00
C TYR A 119 -11.59 -12.58 5.05
N VAL A 120 -10.80 -13.12 4.15
CA VAL A 120 -11.19 -14.29 3.36
C VAL A 120 -10.71 -15.49 4.13
N ASN A 121 -11.63 -16.13 4.84
CA ASN A 121 -11.36 -17.41 5.47
C ASN A 121 -10.76 -18.36 4.40
N GLN A 122 -9.57 -18.89 4.62
CA GLN A 122 -8.84 -19.69 3.61
C GLN A 122 -9.61 -20.93 3.15
N ASP A 123 -10.60 -21.35 3.91
CA ASP A 123 -11.42 -22.53 3.61
C ASP A 123 -12.66 -22.21 2.76
N ASP A 124 -12.97 -20.94 2.53
CA ASP A 124 -14.20 -20.49 1.88
C ASP A 124 -13.99 -19.74 0.56
N TRP A 125 -13.32 -20.38 -0.39
CA TRP A 125 -13.27 -19.88 -1.77
C TRP A 125 -14.67 -19.69 -2.40
N PHE A 126 -15.70 -20.29 -1.80
CA PHE A 126 -17.10 -20.23 -2.22
C PHE A 126 -18.06 -19.72 -1.14
N SER A 127 -17.56 -19.20 -0.04
CA SER A 127 -18.43 -18.66 1.00
C SER A 127 -19.02 -17.34 0.55
N THR A 128 -20.35 -17.30 0.51
CA THR A 128 -21.16 -16.10 0.37
C THR A 128 -21.35 -15.39 1.72
N GLN A 129 -20.50 -15.63 2.70
CA GLN A 129 -20.57 -14.93 3.96
C GLN A 129 -20.15 -13.48 3.74
N GLU A 130 -20.97 -12.58 4.24
CA GLU A 130 -20.63 -11.19 4.30
C GLU A 130 -19.28 -11.03 5.03
N PRO A 131 -18.40 -10.12 4.56
CA PRO A 131 -17.17 -9.85 5.26
C PRO A 131 -17.50 -9.51 6.72
N ASP A 132 -16.69 -10.02 7.65
CA ASP A 132 -16.79 -9.64 9.06
C ASP A 132 -16.91 -8.10 9.16
N PRO A 133 -17.70 -7.60 10.10
CA PRO A 133 -17.90 -6.17 10.23
C PRO A 133 -16.55 -5.46 10.25
N PRO A 134 -16.44 -4.31 9.57
CA PRO A 134 -15.18 -3.58 9.51
C PRO A 134 -14.64 -3.43 10.92
N ALA A 135 -13.35 -3.65 11.07
CA ALA A 135 -12.67 -3.43 12.34
C ALA A 135 -13.10 -2.07 12.91
N ALA A 136 -13.25 -2.01 14.23
CA ALA A 136 -13.75 -0.82 14.91
C ALA A 136 -13.05 0.45 14.42
N ASP A 137 -13.81 1.53 14.28
CA ASP A 137 -13.35 2.83 13.79
C ASP A 137 -11.95 3.18 14.35
N GLY A 138 -11.04 3.54 13.45
CA GLY A 138 -9.68 3.98 13.79
C GLY A 138 -8.57 2.93 13.62
N GLN A 139 -8.85 1.70 13.27
CA GLN A 139 -7.80 0.67 13.15
C GLN A 139 -6.90 0.79 11.91
N TYR A 140 -7.19 1.69 10.99
CA TYR A 140 -6.38 1.91 9.77
C TYR A 140 -6.20 3.40 9.47
N THR A 141 -6.25 4.22 10.49
CA THR A 141 -6.12 5.67 10.38
C THR A 141 -4.67 6.07 10.07
N VAL A 142 -4.52 7.06 9.22
CA VAL A 142 -3.27 7.79 9.03
C VAL A 142 -3.39 9.15 9.71
N SER A 143 -2.54 9.44 10.67
CA SER A 143 -2.53 10.73 11.37
C SER A 143 -1.49 11.72 10.83
N GLY A 144 -0.48 11.24 10.10
CA GLY A 144 0.51 12.08 9.45
C GLY A 144 0.04 12.66 8.11
N ASP A 145 0.79 13.63 7.60
CA ASP A 145 0.53 14.21 6.29
C ASP A 145 0.88 13.23 5.16
N VAL A 146 0.13 13.30 4.05
CA VAL A 146 0.36 12.49 2.87
C VAL A 146 0.64 13.39 1.67
N GLU A 147 1.77 13.15 1.01
CA GLU A 147 2.14 13.82 -0.23
C GLU A 147 2.05 12.83 -1.41
N ILE A 148 1.29 13.19 -2.43
CA ILE A 148 1.11 12.37 -3.64
C ILE A 148 1.55 13.19 -4.84
N SER A 149 2.51 12.68 -5.61
CA SER A 149 2.98 13.29 -6.85
C SER A 149 2.89 12.29 -8.00
N LEU A 150 2.22 12.71 -9.06
CA LEU A 150 1.98 11.90 -10.25
C LEU A 150 2.53 12.64 -11.47
N THR A 151 3.48 12.04 -12.18
CA THR A 151 4.04 12.60 -13.41
C THR A 151 3.95 11.58 -14.52
N GLY A 152 3.16 11.87 -15.57
CA GLY A 152 3.00 10.98 -16.72
C GLY A 152 2.65 9.54 -16.35
N SER A 153 1.86 9.35 -15.30
CA SER A 153 1.54 8.03 -14.73
C SER A 153 0.05 7.75 -14.81
N ASP A 154 -0.29 6.50 -15.09
CA ASP A 154 -1.67 6.02 -15.09
C ASP A 154 -2.07 5.60 -13.67
N THR A 155 -3.15 6.18 -13.17
CA THR A 155 -3.85 5.71 -11.96
C THR A 155 -5.35 5.83 -12.18
N LYS A 156 -6.12 4.93 -11.60
CA LYS A 156 -7.58 4.99 -11.73
C LYS A 156 -8.16 6.16 -10.96
N GLN A 157 -7.84 6.24 -9.70
CA GLN A 157 -8.37 7.23 -8.77
C GLN A 157 -7.38 7.53 -7.65
N VAL A 158 -7.48 8.73 -7.12
CA VAL A 158 -6.75 9.15 -5.92
C VAL A 158 -7.75 9.58 -4.86
N TYR A 159 -7.74 8.90 -3.74
CA TYR A 159 -8.56 9.20 -2.58
C TYR A 159 -7.73 9.97 -1.56
N GLY A 160 -7.70 11.28 -1.70
CA GLY A 160 -6.91 12.18 -0.86
C GLY A 160 -7.58 12.53 0.47
N VAL A 161 -8.87 12.23 0.62
CA VAL A 161 -9.63 12.48 1.86
C VAL A 161 -10.42 11.21 2.17
N SER A 162 -10.28 10.72 3.37
CA SER A 162 -11.07 9.61 3.89
C SER A 162 -11.38 9.84 5.36
N GLU A 163 -12.39 9.18 5.88
CA GLU A 163 -12.73 9.19 7.30
C GLU A 163 -11.56 8.73 8.18
N ASN A 164 -10.64 7.99 7.59
CA ASN A 164 -9.49 7.38 8.25
C ASN A 164 -8.17 8.10 7.96
N HIS A 165 -8.25 9.38 7.64
CA HIS A 165 -7.06 10.22 7.48
C HIS A 165 -7.25 11.54 8.25
N ALA A 166 -6.47 11.72 9.29
CA ALA A 166 -6.50 12.91 10.15
C ALA A 166 -5.49 13.99 9.75
N GLY A 167 -4.47 13.64 8.96
CA GLY A 167 -3.46 14.58 8.43
C GLY A 167 -3.96 15.37 7.22
N LYS A 168 -3.05 16.05 6.55
CA LYS A 168 -3.30 16.77 5.29
C LYS A 168 -2.85 15.94 4.11
N THR A 169 -3.60 16.00 3.01
CA THR A 169 -3.18 15.44 1.74
C THR A 169 -2.77 16.54 0.78
N PHE A 170 -1.59 16.41 0.19
CA PHE A 170 -1.08 17.28 -0.88
C PHE A 170 -0.99 16.46 -2.16
N LEU A 171 -1.69 16.88 -3.19
CA LEU A 171 -1.71 16.21 -4.49
C LEU A 171 -1.10 17.11 -5.56
N THR A 172 -0.10 16.61 -6.26
CA THR A 172 0.51 17.24 -7.44
C THR A 172 0.36 16.32 -8.63
N ILE A 173 -0.12 16.84 -9.76
CA ILE A 173 -0.28 16.10 -11.01
C ILE A 173 0.34 16.92 -12.12
N ASP A 174 1.33 16.35 -12.84
CA ASP A 174 2.05 16.93 -13.96
C ASP A 174 1.90 16.09 -15.24
#